data_8b19d01862af8c56ec271f8adccf82ad
#
_entry.id   8b19d01862af8c56ec271f8adccf82ad
#
_cell.length_a   1.000
_cell.length_b   1.000
_cell.length_c   1.000
_cell.angle_alpha   90.00
_cell.angle_beta   90.00
_cell.angle_gamma   90.00
#
_symmetry.space_group_name_H-M   'P 1'
#
loop_
_entity.id
_entity.type
_entity.pdbx_description
1 polymer ?
#
loop_
_entity_poly.entity_id
_entity_poly.type
_entity_poly.pdbx_seq_one_letter_code
_entity_poly.pdbx_strand_id
1 'polypeptide(L)'
;MRALFFGTSEFAVPSLRVAASHTELKGVVTQPDRPAGRGQRLTPSPVKRAAGELGVRVYEPLRMRDFAREIGREPFDLFLLASYGRILPKELLTIPRVGALNVHPSLLPKYRGATPIQAALRNGDRETGVSIMLMDEGLDTGDLVMSRRVAIAAGETYGELHDRLALAGAELLGEALDLTERGDLPRRAQRGEGSVTRPLAKEDFAVDLSWAPHRVVNLVRSLSPKPAARATIEGESVKILAAHVGDDGELVIDELIAPNRGRMSGAQYLRGRGLA
;
A
#
# COMPACT_ATOMS: atom_id res chain seq x y z
N MET A 1 -23.35 -12.00 5.25
CA MET A 1 -22.68 -12.34 3.96
C MET A 1 -21.47 -13.23 4.24
N ARG A 2 -21.25 -14.29 3.43
CA ARG A 2 -20.08 -15.19 3.56
C ARG A 2 -18.92 -14.61 2.73
N ALA A 3 -17.81 -14.31 3.37
CA ALA A 3 -16.68 -13.66 2.71
C ALA A 3 -15.36 -14.42 2.87
N LEU A 4 -14.45 -14.19 1.92
CA LEU A 4 -13.05 -14.59 1.97
C LEU A 4 -12.20 -13.31 1.81
N PHE A 5 -11.20 -13.13 2.67
CA PHE A 5 -10.33 -11.94 2.64
C PHE A 5 -8.96 -12.28 2.06
N PHE A 6 -8.47 -11.44 1.15
CA PHE A 6 -7.14 -11.55 0.54
C PHE A 6 -6.28 -10.35 0.93
N GLY A 7 -5.17 -10.59 1.60
CA GLY A 7 -4.27 -9.53 2.02
C GLY A 7 -2.92 -10.07 2.48
N THR A 8 -1.91 -9.20 2.54
CA THR A 8 -0.56 -9.62 2.96
C THR A 8 0.10 -8.59 3.87
N SER A 9 0.11 -7.31 3.50
CA SER A 9 0.86 -6.25 4.18
C SER A 9 0.11 -5.63 5.36
N GLU A 10 0.79 -4.76 6.12
CA GLU A 10 0.19 -3.98 7.22
C GLU A 10 -1.01 -3.13 6.74
N PHE A 11 -0.98 -2.63 5.51
CA PHE A 11 -2.09 -1.88 4.91
C PHE A 11 -3.43 -2.65 4.94
N ALA A 12 -3.38 -3.97 4.83
CA ALA A 12 -4.56 -4.82 4.77
C ALA A 12 -5.18 -5.11 6.15
N VAL A 13 -4.43 -4.94 7.24
CA VAL A 13 -4.87 -5.37 8.58
C VAL A 13 -6.12 -4.63 9.07
N PRO A 14 -6.26 -3.29 8.96
CA PRO A 14 -7.50 -2.61 9.31
C PRO A 14 -8.71 -3.12 8.52
N SER A 15 -8.56 -3.31 7.20
CA SER A 15 -9.62 -3.85 6.34
C SER A 15 -10.00 -5.30 6.70
N LEU A 16 -9.04 -6.13 7.12
CA LEU A 16 -9.33 -7.48 7.62
C LEU A 16 -10.19 -7.43 8.89
N ARG A 17 -9.89 -6.54 9.83
CA ARG A 17 -10.68 -6.40 11.07
C ARG A 17 -12.12 -5.95 10.77
N VAL A 18 -12.30 -5.02 9.82
CA VAL A 18 -13.63 -4.61 9.35
C VAL A 18 -14.35 -5.78 8.66
N ALA A 19 -13.67 -6.52 7.79
CA ALA A 19 -14.25 -7.71 7.15
C ALA A 19 -14.76 -8.73 8.18
N ALA A 20 -13.97 -8.98 9.22
CA ALA A 20 -14.33 -9.92 10.30
C ALA A 20 -15.53 -9.47 11.13
N SER A 21 -15.75 -8.15 11.30
CA SER A 21 -16.88 -7.61 12.08
C SER A 21 -18.18 -7.47 11.26
N HIS A 22 -18.10 -7.36 9.92
CA HIS A 22 -19.27 -7.14 9.06
C HIS A 22 -19.70 -8.38 8.27
N THR A 23 -18.91 -9.46 8.29
CA THR A 23 -19.19 -10.66 7.48
C THR A 23 -18.98 -11.95 8.26
N GLU A 24 -19.56 -13.04 7.77
CA GLU A 24 -19.15 -14.38 8.14
C GLU A 24 -17.84 -14.70 7.41
N LEU A 25 -16.71 -14.26 7.99
CA LEU A 25 -15.40 -14.41 7.39
C LEU A 25 -14.95 -15.88 7.44
N LYS A 26 -15.01 -16.57 6.30
CA LYS A 26 -14.71 -18.01 6.17
C LYS A 26 -13.21 -18.31 6.17
N GLY A 27 -12.39 -17.32 5.89
CA GLY A 27 -10.94 -17.47 5.88
C GLY A 27 -10.22 -16.25 5.35
N VAL A 28 -8.91 -16.30 5.51
CA VAL A 28 -7.97 -15.28 5.04
C VAL A 28 -6.96 -15.93 4.11
N VAL A 29 -6.75 -15.33 2.96
CA VAL A 29 -5.76 -15.75 1.97
C VAL A 29 -4.59 -14.78 2.01
N THR A 30 -3.40 -15.27 2.29
CA THR A 30 -2.19 -14.45 2.34
C THR A 30 -1.04 -15.10 1.58
N GLN A 31 0.01 -14.35 1.29
CA GLN A 31 1.21 -14.92 0.70
C GLN A 31 1.95 -15.77 1.76
N PRO A 32 2.60 -16.86 1.33
CA PRO A 32 3.41 -17.69 2.23
C PRO A 32 4.46 -16.89 2.98
N ASP A 33 4.85 -17.38 4.16
CA ASP A 33 5.90 -16.81 4.97
C ASP A 33 7.18 -16.59 4.16
N ARG A 34 7.83 -15.45 4.36
CA ARG A 34 9.07 -15.10 3.66
C ARG A 34 10.18 -14.81 4.64
N PRO A 35 11.44 -15.09 4.26
CA PRO A 35 12.58 -14.65 5.04
C PRO A 35 12.57 -13.13 5.21
N ALA A 36 12.67 -12.64 6.45
CA ALA A 36 12.66 -11.22 6.76
C ALA A 36 13.66 -10.87 7.88
N GLY A 37 14.05 -9.58 7.94
CA GLY A 37 14.93 -9.04 8.98
C GLY A 37 16.37 -9.53 8.91
N ARG A 38 17.15 -9.13 9.95
CA ARG A 38 18.52 -9.62 10.13
C ARG A 38 18.47 -11.09 10.52
N GLY A 39 19.08 -11.97 9.73
CA GLY A 39 19.10 -13.42 9.95
C GLY A 39 18.09 -14.21 9.12
N GLN A 40 17.34 -13.56 8.20
CA GLN A 40 16.50 -14.21 7.19
C GLN A 40 15.57 -15.30 7.77
N ARG A 41 14.97 -15.05 8.93
CA ARG A 41 14.00 -15.97 9.56
C ARG A 41 12.67 -15.89 8.82
N LEU A 42 12.04 -17.02 8.58
CA LEU A 42 10.67 -17.07 8.07
C LEU A 42 9.76 -16.29 9.01
N THR A 43 9.13 -15.27 8.47
CA THR A 43 8.28 -14.35 9.25
C THR A 43 6.88 -14.37 8.65
N PRO A 44 5.85 -14.61 9.48
CA PRO A 44 4.48 -14.58 9.03
C PRO A 44 4.10 -13.17 8.55
N SER A 45 3.23 -13.13 7.52
CA SER A 45 2.69 -11.86 7.05
C SER A 45 1.90 -11.14 8.16
N PRO A 46 1.81 -9.79 8.13
CA PRO A 46 0.96 -9.03 9.03
C PRO A 46 -0.48 -9.55 9.07
N VAL A 47 -1.03 -9.87 7.91
CA VAL A 47 -2.39 -10.42 7.78
C VAL A 47 -2.49 -11.83 8.40
N LYS A 48 -1.49 -12.68 8.26
CA LYS A 48 -1.46 -14.00 8.92
C LYS A 48 -1.49 -13.89 10.44
N ARG A 49 -0.71 -12.94 11.00
CA ARG A 49 -0.73 -12.68 12.46
C ARG A 49 -2.10 -12.20 12.93
N ALA A 50 -2.65 -11.21 12.23
CA ALA A 50 -3.97 -10.67 12.58
C ALA A 50 -5.09 -11.71 12.43
N ALA A 51 -5.03 -12.57 11.42
CA ALA A 51 -5.97 -13.70 11.27
C ALA A 51 -5.89 -14.69 12.43
N GLY A 52 -4.68 -14.98 12.92
CA GLY A 52 -4.46 -15.79 14.11
C GLY A 52 -5.09 -15.19 15.39
N GLU A 53 -4.96 -13.87 15.59
CA GLU A 53 -5.59 -13.14 16.70
C GLU A 53 -7.13 -13.21 16.63
N LEU A 54 -7.69 -13.22 15.41
CA LEU A 54 -9.13 -13.30 15.15
C LEU A 54 -9.67 -14.74 15.18
N GLY A 55 -8.80 -15.75 15.27
CA GLY A 55 -9.20 -17.17 15.20
C GLY A 55 -9.73 -17.59 13.83
N VAL A 56 -9.34 -16.87 12.75
CA VAL A 56 -9.81 -17.12 11.39
C VAL A 56 -8.83 -18.04 10.65
N ARG A 57 -9.37 -19.00 9.88
CA ARG A 57 -8.59 -19.92 9.06
C ARG A 57 -7.71 -19.16 8.05
N VAL A 58 -6.45 -19.57 7.92
CA VAL A 58 -5.49 -19.00 6.97
C VAL A 58 -5.20 -19.97 5.84
N TYR A 59 -5.21 -19.43 4.61
CA TYR A 59 -4.81 -20.12 3.39
C TYR A 59 -3.56 -19.45 2.81
N GLU A 60 -2.57 -20.25 2.41
CA GLU A 60 -1.32 -19.79 1.81
C GLU A 60 -1.08 -20.49 0.47
N PRO A 61 -1.95 -20.29 -0.53
CA PRO A 61 -1.87 -21.04 -1.78
C PRO A 61 -0.61 -20.68 -2.57
N LEU A 62 0.11 -21.69 -3.03
CA LEU A 62 1.23 -21.50 -3.95
C LEU A 62 0.75 -21.16 -5.37
N ARG A 63 -0.34 -21.78 -5.81
CA ARG A 63 -0.96 -21.56 -7.13
C ARG A 63 -2.42 -21.17 -6.98
N MET A 64 -2.77 -19.98 -7.45
CA MET A 64 -4.13 -19.43 -7.29
C MET A 64 -5.19 -20.21 -8.07
N ARG A 65 -4.83 -20.84 -9.20
CA ARG A 65 -5.76 -21.70 -9.96
C ARG A 65 -6.12 -22.98 -9.24
N ASP A 66 -5.18 -23.58 -8.53
CA ASP A 66 -5.44 -24.79 -7.74
C ASP A 66 -6.33 -24.45 -6.54
N PHE A 67 -6.06 -23.31 -5.91
CA PHE A 67 -6.89 -22.76 -4.83
C PHE A 67 -8.32 -22.46 -5.30
N ALA A 68 -8.50 -21.94 -6.50
CA ALA A 68 -9.82 -21.71 -7.06
C ALA A 68 -10.64 -23.03 -7.18
N ARG A 69 -9.98 -24.13 -7.54
CA ARG A 69 -10.65 -25.45 -7.62
C ARG A 69 -10.98 -25.99 -6.22
N GLU A 70 -10.12 -25.74 -5.23
CA GLU A 70 -10.32 -26.15 -3.84
C GLU A 70 -11.58 -25.51 -3.26
N ILE A 71 -11.71 -24.17 -3.41
CA ILE A 71 -12.79 -23.40 -2.78
C ILE A 71 -14.02 -23.21 -3.68
N GLY A 72 -13.94 -23.56 -4.96
CA GLY A 72 -14.98 -23.25 -5.96
C GLY A 72 -16.36 -23.90 -5.72
N ARG A 73 -16.45 -24.84 -4.77
CA ARG A 73 -17.72 -25.46 -4.35
C ARG A 73 -18.34 -24.80 -3.11
N GLU A 74 -17.61 -23.89 -2.46
CA GLU A 74 -18.13 -23.17 -1.31
C GLU A 74 -18.93 -21.94 -1.76
N PRO A 75 -20.10 -21.69 -1.17
CA PRO A 75 -20.89 -20.51 -1.52
C PRO A 75 -20.32 -19.26 -0.83
N PHE A 76 -19.63 -18.44 -1.59
CA PHE A 76 -19.19 -17.11 -1.16
C PHE A 76 -20.08 -16.02 -1.74
N ASP A 77 -20.39 -15.00 -0.93
CA ASP A 77 -21.05 -13.79 -1.40
C ASP A 77 -20.04 -12.79 -1.94
N LEU A 78 -18.91 -12.62 -1.23
CA LEU A 78 -17.89 -11.62 -1.52
C LEU A 78 -16.48 -12.17 -1.35
N PHE A 79 -15.57 -11.70 -2.22
CA PHE A 79 -14.16 -11.66 -1.93
C PHE A 79 -13.76 -10.22 -1.60
N LEU A 80 -12.94 -10.05 -0.57
CA LEU A 80 -12.47 -8.75 -0.08
C LEU A 80 -10.95 -8.70 -0.20
N LEU A 81 -10.42 -7.67 -0.81
CA LEU A 81 -8.99 -7.55 -1.07
C LEU A 81 -8.43 -6.23 -0.53
N ALA A 82 -7.25 -6.30 0.05
CA ALA A 82 -6.40 -5.15 0.34
C ALA A 82 -4.93 -5.58 0.31
N SER A 83 -4.12 -4.96 -0.52
CA SER A 83 -2.66 -5.19 -0.59
C SER A 83 -2.25 -6.68 -0.54
N TYR A 84 -2.85 -7.49 -1.40
CA TYR A 84 -2.56 -8.93 -1.49
C TYR A 84 -1.25 -9.21 -2.24
N GLY A 85 -0.98 -8.43 -3.30
CA GLY A 85 0.26 -8.49 -4.07
C GLY A 85 0.35 -9.67 -5.05
N ARG A 86 -0.78 -10.29 -5.42
CA ARG A 86 -0.89 -11.29 -6.49
C ARG A 86 -2.15 -11.04 -7.31
N ILE A 87 -2.07 -11.35 -8.59
CA ILE A 87 -3.23 -11.29 -9.50
C ILE A 87 -4.17 -12.46 -9.20
N LEU A 88 -5.46 -12.18 -9.08
CA LEU A 88 -6.50 -13.19 -9.00
C LEU A 88 -6.89 -13.63 -10.41
N PRO A 89 -6.80 -14.93 -10.74
CA PRO A 89 -7.24 -15.40 -12.03
C PRO A 89 -8.77 -15.33 -12.15
N LYS A 90 -9.27 -15.31 -13.37
CA LYS A 90 -10.71 -15.24 -13.70
C LYS A 90 -11.54 -16.27 -12.94
N GLU A 91 -11.01 -17.47 -12.82
CA GLU A 91 -11.66 -18.58 -12.13
C GLU A 91 -11.97 -18.26 -10.66
N LEU A 92 -11.14 -17.44 -10.00
CA LEU A 92 -11.42 -16.94 -8.64
C LEU A 92 -12.43 -15.79 -8.65
N LEU A 93 -12.29 -14.84 -9.57
CA LEU A 93 -13.17 -13.67 -9.62
C LEU A 93 -14.64 -14.03 -9.88
N THR A 94 -14.91 -15.18 -10.46
CA THR A 94 -16.28 -15.67 -10.77
C THR A 94 -16.92 -16.51 -9.66
N ILE A 95 -16.20 -16.84 -8.59
CA ILE A 95 -16.74 -17.65 -7.47
C ILE A 95 -17.75 -16.85 -6.62
N PRO A 96 -17.42 -15.62 -6.14
CA PRO A 96 -18.33 -14.92 -5.26
C PRO A 96 -19.54 -14.35 -6.02
N ARG A 97 -20.73 -14.51 -5.44
CA ARG A 97 -22.00 -14.12 -6.04
C ARG A 97 -22.10 -12.62 -6.36
N VAL A 98 -21.60 -11.76 -5.49
CA VAL A 98 -21.60 -10.30 -5.68
C VAL A 98 -20.37 -9.85 -6.44
N GLY A 99 -19.20 -10.46 -6.17
CA GLY A 99 -17.92 -10.14 -6.80
C GLY A 99 -16.78 -9.97 -5.80
N ALA A 100 -15.67 -9.44 -6.27
CA ALA A 100 -14.48 -9.18 -5.48
C ALA A 100 -14.28 -7.67 -5.29
N LEU A 101 -14.33 -7.18 -4.05
CA LEU A 101 -14.09 -5.78 -3.69
C LEU A 101 -12.62 -5.58 -3.32
N ASN A 102 -11.96 -4.61 -3.94
CA ASN A 102 -10.59 -4.24 -3.63
C ASN A 102 -10.50 -2.84 -3.01
N VAL A 103 -9.74 -2.72 -1.92
CA VAL A 103 -9.37 -1.45 -1.29
C VAL A 103 -8.09 -0.94 -1.95
N HIS A 104 -8.20 0.06 -2.81
CA HIS A 104 -7.09 0.61 -3.56
C HIS A 104 -6.70 2.02 -3.07
N PRO A 105 -5.44 2.27 -2.64
CA PRO A 105 -5.06 3.54 -2.02
C PRO A 105 -4.73 4.64 -3.05
N SER A 106 -5.69 4.93 -3.92
CA SER A 106 -5.71 6.11 -4.79
C SER A 106 -7.15 6.50 -5.16
N LEU A 107 -7.31 7.67 -5.75
CA LEU A 107 -8.53 8.08 -6.42
C LEU A 107 -8.50 7.57 -7.87
N LEU A 108 -9.00 6.34 -8.08
CA LEU A 108 -9.06 5.73 -9.41
C LEU A 108 -9.87 6.61 -10.38
N PRO A 109 -9.45 6.69 -11.65
CA PRO A 109 -8.47 5.87 -12.37
C PRO A 109 -7.00 6.31 -12.21
N LYS A 110 -6.69 7.29 -11.36
CA LYS A 110 -5.31 7.75 -11.12
C LYS A 110 -4.55 6.71 -10.28
N TYR A 111 -3.30 6.41 -10.70
CA TYR A 111 -2.40 5.51 -9.97
C TYR A 111 -2.92 4.08 -9.77
N ARG A 112 -3.46 3.45 -10.82
CA ARG A 112 -3.64 2.00 -10.86
C ARG A 112 -2.32 1.28 -10.61
N GLY A 113 -2.35 0.05 -10.08
CA GLY A 113 -1.16 -0.79 -9.93
C GLY A 113 -0.50 -0.72 -8.55
N ALA A 114 0.82 -0.92 -8.50
CA ALA A 114 1.47 -1.42 -7.29
C ALA A 114 1.87 -0.36 -6.27
N THR A 115 2.08 0.91 -6.66
CA THR A 115 2.69 1.94 -5.78
C THR A 115 1.97 3.29 -5.83
N PRO A 116 0.63 3.31 -5.67
CA PRO A 116 -0.16 4.54 -5.78
C PRO A 116 0.22 5.61 -4.75
N ILE A 117 0.49 5.21 -3.50
CA ILE A 117 0.84 6.13 -2.40
C ILE A 117 2.18 6.83 -2.70
N GLN A 118 3.20 6.04 -3.09
CA GLN A 118 4.51 6.59 -3.45
C GLN A 118 4.42 7.51 -4.68
N ALA A 119 3.58 7.16 -5.66
CA ALA A 119 3.39 7.96 -6.86
C ALA A 119 2.77 9.33 -6.52
N ALA A 120 1.74 9.38 -5.69
CA ALA A 120 1.12 10.63 -5.24
C ALA A 120 2.14 11.55 -4.54
N LEU A 121 2.92 10.99 -3.60
CA LEU A 121 3.96 11.76 -2.88
C LEU A 121 5.09 12.22 -3.80
N ARG A 122 5.59 11.36 -4.69
CA ARG A 122 6.68 11.66 -5.64
C ARG A 122 6.28 12.76 -6.62
N ASN A 123 5.02 12.76 -7.05
CA ASN A 123 4.49 13.78 -7.95
C ASN A 123 4.15 15.09 -7.23
N GLY A 124 4.23 15.15 -5.91
CA GLY A 124 3.91 16.35 -5.14
C GLY A 124 2.41 16.65 -5.08
N ASP A 125 1.58 15.63 -5.23
CA ASP A 125 0.12 15.81 -5.10
C ASP A 125 -0.22 16.36 -3.70
N ARG A 126 -1.21 17.22 -3.66
CA ARG A 126 -1.77 17.78 -2.40
C ARG A 126 -2.94 16.97 -1.87
N GLU A 127 -3.41 16.02 -2.67
CA GLU A 127 -4.57 15.18 -2.36
C GLU A 127 -4.37 13.80 -3.01
N THR A 128 -4.82 12.79 -2.31
CA THR A 128 -5.00 11.42 -2.81
C THR A 128 -6.30 10.86 -2.25
N GLY A 129 -6.41 9.57 -2.06
CA GLY A 129 -7.58 8.96 -1.43
C GLY A 129 -7.55 7.45 -1.46
N VAL A 130 -8.71 6.88 -1.19
CA VAL A 130 -8.96 5.44 -1.30
C VAL A 130 -10.19 5.21 -2.15
N SER A 131 -10.14 4.18 -2.98
CA SER A 131 -11.27 3.70 -3.78
C SER A 131 -11.59 2.26 -3.41
N ILE A 132 -12.89 1.96 -3.22
CA ILE A 132 -13.40 0.60 -3.25
C ILE A 132 -13.87 0.34 -4.67
N MET A 133 -13.37 -0.73 -5.28
CA MET A 133 -13.73 -1.12 -6.64
C MET A 133 -14.10 -2.60 -6.72
N LEU A 134 -14.99 -2.95 -7.63
CA LEU A 134 -15.22 -4.32 -8.06
C LEU A 134 -14.10 -4.71 -9.02
N MET A 135 -13.44 -5.83 -8.75
CA MET A 135 -12.36 -6.31 -9.60
C MET A 135 -12.89 -6.91 -10.90
N ASP A 136 -12.18 -6.65 -11.97
CA ASP A 136 -12.25 -7.33 -13.26
C ASP A 136 -10.93 -8.05 -13.57
N GLU A 137 -10.76 -8.50 -14.81
CA GLU A 137 -9.53 -9.19 -15.26
C GLU A 137 -8.37 -8.20 -15.50
N GLY A 138 -8.63 -6.89 -15.51
CA GLY A 138 -7.61 -5.84 -15.74
C GLY A 138 -6.89 -5.42 -14.46
N LEU A 139 -5.87 -4.58 -14.63
CA LEU A 139 -5.13 -4.02 -13.52
C LEU A 139 -5.86 -2.80 -12.97
N ASP A 140 -6.60 -2.97 -11.89
CA ASP A 140 -7.38 -1.93 -11.20
C ASP A 140 -8.31 -1.14 -12.14
N THR A 141 -8.93 -1.82 -13.10
CA THR A 141 -9.81 -1.23 -14.13
C THR A 141 -11.30 -1.38 -13.86
N GLY A 142 -11.67 -2.21 -12.92
CA GLY A 142 -13.04 -2.53 -12.60
C GLY A 142 -13.87 -1.36 -12.09
N ASP A 143 -15.16 -1.58 -11.94
CA ASP A 143 -16.11 -0.55 -11.57
C ASP A 143 -15.86 0.03 -10.18
N LEU A 144 -15.93 1.36 -10.06
CA LEU A 144 -15.89 2.06 -8.78
C LEU A 144 -17.18 1.83 -8.01
N VAL A 145 -17.03 1.46 -6.75
CA VAL A 145 -18.11 1.40 -5.76
C VAL A 145 -18.17 2.71 -4.99
N MET A 146 -17.07 3.09 -4.35
CA MET A 146 -16.96 4.29 -3.54
C MET A 146 -15.54 4.86 -3.61
N SER A 147 -15.39 6.15 -3.28
CA SER A 147 -14.07 6.77 -3.13
C SER A 147 -14.11 7.82 -2.01
N ARG A 148 -13.02 7.95 -1.28
CA ARG A 148 -12.84 8.97 -0.24
C ARG A 148 -11.55 9.75 -0.51
N ARG A 149 -11.66 11.07 -0.57
CA ARG A 149 -10.52 11.98 -0.71
C ARG A 149 -9.79 12.14 0.62
N VAL A 150 -8.47 12.22 0.56
CA VAL A 150 -7.58 12.43 1.70
C VAL A 150 -6.54 13.47 1.32
N ALA A 151 -6.50 14.59 2.03
CA ALA A 151 -5.45 15.60 1.84
C ALA A 151 -4.09 15.05 2.27
N ILE A 152 -3.05 15.38 1.52
CA ILE A 152 -1.66 15.06 1.86
C ILE A 152 -1.08 16.27 2.59
N ALA A 153 -0.65 16.09 3.84
CA ALA A 153 -0.04 17.15 4.61
C ALA A 153 1.33 17.53 4.08
N ALA A 154 1.74 18.78 4.33
CA ALA A 154 3.09 19.23 3.99
C ALA A 154 4.12 18.38 4.76
N GLY A 155 5.12 17.85 4.05
CA GLY A 155 6.15 17.00 4.64
C GLY A 155 5.72 15.58 4.98
N GLU A 156 4.43 15.22 4.82
CA GLU A 156 3.93 13.88 5.13
C GLU A 156 4.70 12.81 4.36
N THR A 157 5.13 11.79 5.08
CA THR A 157 5.90 10.67 4.56
C THR A 157 5.01 9.54 4.06
N TYR A 158 5.59 8.62 3.28
CA TYR A 158 4.90 7.40 2.86
C TYR A 158 4.35 6.60 4.06
N GLY A 159 5.12 6.46 5.13
CA GLY A 159 4.67 5.70 6.30
C GLY A 159 3.41 6.29 6.92
N GLU A 160 3.39 7.60 7.14
CA GLU A 160 2.25 8.31 7.75
C GLU A 160 1.01 8.26 6.84
N LEU A 161 1.18 8.57 5.55
CA LEU A 161 0.08 8.53 4.58
C LEU A 161 -0.45 7.11 4.38
N HIS A 162 0.44 6.10 4.34
CA HIS A 162 0.07 4.68 4.26
C HIS A 162 -0.89 4.30 5.39
N ASP A 163 -0.56 4.64 6.64
CA ASP A 163 -1.35 4.26 7.80
C ASP A 163 -2.72 4.97 7.80
N ARG A 164 -2.74 6.26 7.44
CA ARG A 164 -3.99 7.02 7.28
C ARG A 164 -4.89 6.46 6.19
N LEU A 165 -4.32 6.10 5.03
CA LEU A 165 -5.07 5.52 3.93
C LEU A 165 -5.56 4.10 4.24
N ALA A 166 -4.80 3.33 5.03
CA ALA A 166 -5.22 2.01 5.49
C ALA A 166 -6.47 2.09 6.37
N LEU A 167 -6.52 3.06 7.30
CA LEU A 167 -7.68 3.31 8.15
C LEU A 167 -8.88 3.83 7.34
N ALA A 168 -8.66 4.86 6.51
CA ALA A 168 -9.71 5.41 5.65
C ALA A 168 -10.30 4.36 4.69
N GLY A 169 -9.44 3.45 4.18
CA GLY A 169 -9.86 2.35 3.32
C GLY A 169 -10.68 1.29 4.06
N ALA A 170 -10.32 1.00 5.30
CA ALA A 170 -11.07 0.08 6.15
C ALA A 170 -12.47 0.62 6.49
N GLU A 171 -12.58 1.89 6.87
CA GLU A 171 -13.87 2.55 7.11
C GLU A 171 -14.73 2.53 5.84
N LEU A 172 -14.16 2.91 4.70
CA LEU A 172 -14.88 2.94 3.43
C LEU A 172 -15.32 1.53 2.99
N LEU A 173 -14.52 0.50 3.31
CA LEU A 173 -14.91 -0.90 3.10
C LEU A 173 -16.12 -1.28 3.95
N GLY A 174 -16.18 -0.84 5.22
CA GLY A 174 -17.33 -1.05 6.09
C GLY A 174 -18.62 -0.48 5.49
N GLU A 175 -18.58 0.79 5.03
CA GLU A 175 -19.71 1.43 4.34
C GLU A 175 -20.13 0.65 3.08
N ALA A 176 -19.18 0.16 2.30
CA ALA A 176 -19.47 -0.65 1.11
C ALA A 176 -20.10 -2.01 1.47
N LEU A 177 -19.70 -2.63 2.59
CA LEU A 177 -20.29 -3.87 3.08
C LEU A 177 -21.74 -3.66 3.56
N ASP A 178 -22.04 -2.55 4.24
CA ASP A 178 -23.39 -2.20 4.65
C ASP A 178 -24.32 -1.97 3.45
N LEU A 179 -23.80 -1.33 2.39
CA LEU A 179 -24.54 -1.16 1.14
C LEU A 179 -24.76 -2.49 0.43
N THR A 180 -23.75 -3.38 0.46
CA THR A 180 -23.87 -4.71 -0.13
C THR A 180 -24.95 -5.55 0.55
N GLU A 181 -25.03 -5.50 1.89
CA GLU A 181 -26.01 -6.25 2.67
C GLU A 181 -27.45 -5.79 2.34
N ARG A 182 -27.63 -4.49 2.09
CA ARG A 182 -28.92 -3.91 1.67
C ARG A 182 -29.25 -4.17 0.19
N GLY A 183 -28.32 -4.66 -0.61
CA GLY A 183 -28.49 -4.84 -2.05
C GLY A 183 -28.29 -3.56 -2.88
N ASP A 184 -27.75 -2.49 -2.28
CA ASP A 184 -27.63 -1.15 -2.86
C ASP A 184 -26.20 -0.81 -3.29
N LEU A 185 -25.35 -1.81 -3.53
CA LEU A 185 -23.94 -1.60 -3.90
C LEU A 185 -23.83 -0.84 -5.24
N PRO A 186 -23.36 0.41 -5.25
CA PRO A 186 -23.24 1.16 -6.48
C PRO A 186 -22.13 0.58 -7.38
N ARG A 187 -22.31 0.70 -8.70
CA ARG A 187 -21.32 0.31 -9.70
C ARG A 187 -21.22 1.39 -10.76
N ARG A 188 -20.04 1.96 -10.92
CA ARG A 188 -19.79 3.04 -11.87
C ARG A 188 -18.50 2.77 -12.61
N ALA A 189 -18.55 2.72 -13.94
CA ALA A 189 -17.34 2.62 -14.74
C ALA A 189 -16.37 3.76 -14.42
N GLN A 190 -15.08 3.46 -14.32
CA GLN A 190 -14.05 4.48 -14.17
C GLN A 190 -14.06 5.42 -15.38
N ARG A 191 -13.96 6.73 -15.14
CA ARG A 191 -13.97 7.78 -16.18
C ARG A 191 -12.74 8.66 -16.08
N GLY A 192 -12.30 9.21 -17.19
CA GLY A 192 -11.14 10.10 -17.27
C GLY A 192 -9.85 9.35 -17.61
N GLU A 193 -8.79 10.14 -17.73
CA GLU A 193 -7.45 9.61 -18.01
C GLU A 193 -6.89 8.89 -16.79
N GLY A 194 -6.54 7.63 -16.96
CA GLY A 194 -5.93 6.81 -15.93
C GLY A 194 -4.41 6.86 -15.99
N SER A 195 -3.77 6.62 -14.85
CA SER A 195 -2.32 6.40 -14.80
C SER A 195 -2.01 5.07 -14.14
N VAL A 196 -0.87 4.47 -14.49
CA VAL A 196 -0.45 3.16 -13.97
C VAL A 196 0.89 3.29 -13.26
N THR A 197 1.01 2.61 -12.13
CA THR A 197 2.24 2.52 -11.35
C THR A 197 2.78 1.09 -11.39
N ARG A 198 4.10 0.95 -11.42
CA ARG A 198 4.81 -0.34 -11.34
C ARG A 198 5.37 -0.58 -9.94
N PRO A 199 5.74 -1.81 -9.58
CA PRO A 199 6.54 -2.07 -8.39
C PRO A 199 7.85 -1.27 -8.41
N LEU A 200 8.28 -0.80 -7.23
CA LEU A 200 9.56 -0.09 -7.11
C LEU A 200 10.72 -1.03 -7.38
N ALA A 201 11.65 -0.58 -8.21
CA ALA A 201 12.94 -1.20 -8.45
C ALA A 201 14.04 -0.52 -7.62
N LYS A 202 15.24 -1.13 -7.56
CA LYS A 202 16.35 -0.57 -6.75
C LYS A 202 16.78 0.82 -7.20
N GLU A 203 16.64 1.09 -8.48
CA GLU A 203 16.98 2.36 -9.14
C GLU A 203 16.05 3.50 -8.68
N ASP A 204 14.81 3.17 -8.31
CA ASP A 204 13.83 4.15 -7.82
C ASP A 204 14.18 4.73 -6.45
N PHE A 205 15.13 4.15 -5.75
CA PHE A 205 15.59 4.61 -4.43
C PHE A 205 16.72 5.62 -4.52
N ALA A 206 17.39 5.71 -5.68
CA ALA A 206 18.49 6.63 -5.88
C ALA A 206 17.97 8.06 -6.02
N VAL A 207 18.59 9.00 -5.30
CA VAL A 207 18.33 10.42 -5.41
C VAL A 207 19.62 11.14 -5.76
N ASP A 208 19.54 12.00 -6.77
CA ASP A 208 20.59 12.94 -7.13
C ASP A 208 20.30 14.27 -6.40
N LEU A 209 21.19 14.67 -5.51
CA LEU A 209 21.04 15.88 -4.70
C LEU A 209 21.18 17.17 -5.52
N SER A 210 21.60 17.09 -6.79
CA SER A 210 21.62 18.21 -7.74
C SER A 210 20.25 18.50 -8.38
N TRP A 211 19.26 17.62 -8.20
CA TRP A 211 17.92 17.89 -8.68
C TRP A 211 17.30 19.09 -7.95
N ALA A 212 16.23 19.65 -8.57
CA ALA A 212 15.46 20.70 -7.91
C ALA A 212 15.02 20.25 -6.50
N PRO A 213 15.23 21.09 -5.45
CA PRO A 213 15.04 20.72 -4.05
C PRO A 213 13.70 20.04 -3.75
N HIS A 214 12.59 20.57 -4.28
CA HIS A 214 11.26 19.97 -4.10
C HIS A 214 11.14 18.55 -4.70
N ARG A 215 11.85 18.25 -5.79
CA ARG A 215 11.88 16.90 -6.39
C ARG A 215 12.62 15.92 -5.47
N VAL A 216 13.73 16.36 -4.88
CA VAL A 216 14.47 15.57 -3.89
C VAL A 216 13.59 15.29 -2.67
N VAL A 217 12.97 16.33 -2.09
CA VAL A 217 12.06 16.21 -0.93
C VAL A 217 10.91 15.25 -1.23
N ASN A 218 10.26 15.38 -2.38
CA ASN A 218 9.16 14.50 -2.76
C ASN A 218 9.59 13.03 -2.90
N LEU A 219 10.78 12.78 -3.48
CA LEU A 219 11.32 11.42 -3.55
C LEU A 219 11.65 10.87 -2.16
N VAL A 220 12.33 11.65 -1.32
CA VAL A 220 12.67 11.25 0.05
C VAL A 220 11.42 10.85 0.83
N ARG A 221 10.42 11.75 0.91
CA ARG A 221 9.18 11.47 1.66
C ARG A 221 8.38 10.30 1.10
N SER A 222 8.42 10.08 -0.22
CA SER A 222 7.73 8.95 -0.86
C SER A 222 8.31 7.58 -0.52
N LEU A 223 9.52 7.54 0.03
CA LEU A 223 10.25 6.32 0.40
C LEU A 223 10.50 6.20 1.91
N SER A 224 10.15 7.21 2.69
CA SER A 224 10.37 7.24 4.13
C SER A 224 9.22 6.58 4.91
N PRO A 225 9.52 5.81 5.96
CA PRO A 225 10.85 5.48 6.50
C PRO A 225 11.55 4.31 5.78
N LYS A 226 10.85 3.55 4.95
CA LYS A 226 11.36 2.38 4.22
C LYS A 226 10.76 2.32 2.82
N PRO A 227 11.61 2.02 1.79
CA PRO A 227 13.02 1.56 1.84
C PRO A 227 14.04 2.66 2.13
N ALA A 228 13.65 3.91 2.19
CA ALA A 228 14.41 5.16 2.27
C ALA A 228 15.14 5.52 0.96
N ALA A 229 15.20 6.80 0.64
CA ALA A 229 15.96 7.31 -0.48
C ALA A 229 17.47 7.15 -0.23
N ARG A 230 18.25 6.91 -1.27
CA ARG A 230 19.70 6.71 -1.19
C ARG A 230 20.42 7.79 -1.99
N ALA A 231 21.36 8.45 -1.34
CA ALA A 231 22.25 9.41 -1.97
C ALA A 231 23.71 9.05 -1.71
N THR A 232 24.61 9.60 -2.52
CA THR A 232 26.04 9.59 -2.24
C THR A 232 26.46 10.99 -1.82
N ILE A 233 27.03 11.13 -0.63
CA ILE A 233 27.60 12.38 -0.10
C ILE A 233 29.07 12.11 0.18
N GLU A 234 29.97 12.87 -0.47
CA GLU A 234 31.43 12.68 -0.36
C GLU A 234 31.87 11.22 -0.51
N GLY A 235 31.35 10.54 -1.53
CA GLY A 235 31.68 9.14 -1.81
C GLY A 235 31.04 8.10 -0.88
N GLU A 236 30.29 8.52 0.14
CA GLU A 236 29.61 7.60 1.07
C GLU A 236 28.13 7.47 0.75
N SER A 237 27.63 6.24 0.65
CA SER A 237 26.21 5.97 0.42
C SER A 237 25.42 6.12 1.73
N VAL A 238 24.49 7.07 1.78
CA VAL A 238 23.59 7.33 2.90
C VAL A 238 22.14 7.05 2.55
N LYS A 239 21.29 6.81 3.55
CA LYS A 239 19.84 6.76 3.39
C LYS A 239 19.25 8.02 3.98
N ILE A 240 18.55 8.81 3.17
CA ILE A 240 17.88 10.04 3.62
C ILE A 240 16.45 9.66 4.06
N LEU A 241 16.10 10.09 5.26
CA LEU A 241 14.79 9.83 5.87
C LEU A 241 13.88 11.06 5.84
N ALA A 242 14.45 12.25 6.01
CA ALA A 242 13.72 13.51 5.98
C ALA A 242 14.58 14.62 5.35
N ALA A 243 13.92 15.46 4.58
CA ALA A 243 14.50 16.66 3.96
C ALA A 243 13.39 17.68 3.71
N HIS A 244 13.76 18.96 3.69
CA HIS A 244 12.85 20.04 3.32
C HIS A 244 13.56 21.07 2.42
N VAL A 245 12.81 22.01 1.90
CA VAL A 245 13.34 23.18 1.20
C VAL A 245 13.43 24.31 2.20
N GLY A 246 14.63 24.85 2.41
CA GLY A 246 14.88 25.97 3.32
C GLY A 246 14.24 27.27 2.84
N ASP A 247 14.24 28.30 3.69
CA ASP A 247 13.70 29.64 3.38
C ASP A 247 14.47 30.31 2.23
N ASP A 248 15.73 29.95 2.03
CA ASP A 248 16.59 30.36 0.92
C ASP A 248 16.32 29.59 -0.40
N GLY A 249 15.43 28.60 -0.36
CA GLY A 249 15.12 27.74 -1.50
C GLY A 249 16.05 26.54 -1.67
N GLU A 250 17.05 26.37 -0.82
CA GLU A 250 18.02 25.30 -0.88
C GLU A 250 17.52 24.01 -0.22
N LEU A 251 18.11 22.88 -0.60
CA LEU A 251 17.80 21.57 -0.02
C LEU A 251 18.45 21.43 1.37
N VAL A 252 17.64 21.17 2.38
CA VAL A 252 18.10 20.82 3.72
C VAL A 252 17.81 19.35 4.01
N ILE A 253 18.85 18.59 4.37
CA ILE A 253 18.69 17.20 4.84
C ILE A 253 18.49 17.24 6.35
N ASP A 254 17.30 16.89 6.82
CA ASP A 254 16.97 16.88 8.24
C ASP A 254 17.52 15.66 8.93
N GLU A 255 17.33 14.48 8.29
CA GLU A 255 17.63 13.21 8.91
C GLU A 255 18.11 12.18 7.90
N LEU A 256 19.13 11.42 8.29
CA LEU A 256 19.70 10.35 7.50
C LEU A 256 20.22 9.19 8.36
N ILE A 257 20.48 8.06 7.69
CA ILE A 257 21.21 6.92 8.23
C ILE A 257 22.54 6.82 7.49
N ALA A 258 23.65 7.04 8.20
CA ALA A 258 24.98 6.85 7.67
C ALA A 258 25.48 5.40 7.93
N PRO A 259 26.34 4.83 7.07
CA PRO A 259 26.96 3.54 7.31
C PRO A 259 27.69 3.52 8.66
N ASN A 260 27.48 2.45 9.42
CA ASN A 260 28.11 2.19 10.71
C ASN A 260 27.86 3.25 11.83
N ARG A 261 27.08 4.32 11.54
CA ARG A 261 26.81 5.39 12.51
C ARG A 261 25.34 5.48 12.94
N GLY A 262 24.43 4.80 12.20
CA GLY A 262 23.01 4.81 12.53
C GLY A 262 22.30 6.09 12.08
N ARG A 263 21.18 6.38 12.74
CA ARG A 263 20.29 7.51 12.45
C ARG A 263 20.83 8.78 13.14
N MET A 264 20.91 9.87 12.38
CA MET A 264 21.42 11.16 12.85
C MET A 264 20.84 12.33 12.05
N SER A 265 21.00 13.57 12.55
CA SER A 265 20.62 14.76 11.78
C SER A 265 21.63 15.01 10.65
N GLY A 266 21.11 15.61 9.54
CA GLY A 266 21.97 16.04 8.42
C GLY A 266 23.06 17.00 8.87
N ALA A 267 22.72 17.97 9.74
CA ALA A 267 23.70 18.92 10.27
C ALA A 267 24.82 18.24 11.08
N GLN A 268 24.51 17.20 11.87
CA GLN A 268 25.55 16.43 12.58
C GLN A 268 26.46 15.67 11.61
N TYR A 269 25.87 15.11 10.56
CA TYR A 269 26.60 14.38 9.55
C TYR A 269 27.58 15.29 8.78
N LEU A 270 27.10 16.47 8.35
CA LEU A 270 27.91 17.44 7.61
C LEU A 270 29.06 18.05 8.49
N ARG A 271 28.78 18.46 9.73
CA ARG A 271 29.79 18.93 10.67
C ARG A 271 30.90 17.90 10.92
N GLY A 272 30.53 16.65 11.08
CA GLY A 272 31.50 15.55 11.26
C GLY A 272 32.42 15.30 10.06
N ARG A 273 32.20 16.01 8.95
CA ARG A 273 32.98 15.96 7.69
C ARG A 273 33.60 17.30 7.30
N GLY A 274 33.40 18.33 8.09
CA GLY A 274 33.91 19.68 7.79
C GLY A 274 33.18 20.36 6.63
N LEU A 275 31.90 19.97 6.38
CA LEU A 275 31.07 20.48 5.30
C LEU A 275 29.94 21.42 5.79
N ALA A 276 29.99 21.85 7.03
CA ALA A 276 28.99 22.75 7.65
C ALA A 276 29.51 24.19 7.77
#